data_6d17bf69837d766ac8838898b184c1bc
#
_entry.id   6d17bf69837d766ac8838898b184c1bc
#
_cell.length_a   1.000
_cell.length_b   1.000
_cell.length_c   1.000
_cell.angle_alpha   90.00
_cell.angle_beta   90.00
_cell.angle_gamma   90.00
#
_symmetry.space_group_name_H-M   'P 1'
#
loop_
_entity.id
_entity.type
_entity.pdbx_description
1 polymer ?
#
loop_
_entity_poly.entity_id
_entity_poly.type
_entity_poly.pdbx_seq_one_letter_code
_entity_poly.pdbx_strand_id
1 'polypeptide(L)'
;MSYRIALFDLDGTVLDTLQDLAAATNAVLEMHGLPLHTTDEVRAFVGNGIAKLIERAVPEGSSAELIAAVLESFKTYYGAHCADRTKPYEGITEMLRALRAAGVKTAVVSNKADFAVRELAVRYFDGLFDYALGERADITRKPAPDMVYHVLDALGESAEGAVYIGDSDVDILTAANAGLPAIGVTWGFRDRACLLGAGATVLVDTPAALQALLLGV
;
A
#
# COMPACT_ATOMS: atom_id res chain seq x y z
N MET A 1 -19.60 -7.68 -14.57
CA MET A 1 -20.06 -7.61 -13.15
C MET A 1 -19.50 -6.30 -12.60
N SER A 2 -20.32 -5.44 -12.05
CA SER A 2 -19.84 -4.22 -11.37
C SER A 2 -19.55 -4.54 -9.91
N TYR A 3 -18.39 -4.12 -9.42
CA TYR A 3 -18.06 -4.21 -8.00
C TYR A 3 -18.78 -3.10 -7.22
N ARG A 4 -19.14 -3.39 -5.96
CA ARG A 4 -19.75 -2.41 -5.06
C ARG A 4 -18.72 -1.75 -4.15
N ILE A 5 -17.61 -2.46 -3.88
CA ILE A 5 -16.56 -2.03 -2.97
C ILE A 5 -15.21 -2.33 -3.62
N ALA A 6 -14.35 -1.33 -3.66
CA ALA A 6 -12.96 -1.44 -4.10
C ALA A 6 -12.01 -1.11 -2.94
N LEU A 7 -11.25 -2.11 -2.50
CA LEU A 7 -10.23 -1.99 -1.46
C LEU A 7 -8.86 -1.85 -2.14
N PHE A 8 -8.15 -0.80 -1.82
CA PHE A 8 -6.86 -0.47 -2.44
C PHE A 8 -5.71 -0.56 -1.44
N ASP A 9 -4.58 -1.11 -1.85
CA ASP A 9 -3.33 -0.74 -1.19
C ASP A 9 -2.98 0.72 -1.48
N LEU A 10 -2.04 1.28 -0.73
CA LEU A 10 -1.62 2.67 -0.86
C LEU A 10 -0.33 2.80 -1.66
N ASP A 11 0.78 2.29 -1.09
CA ASP A 11 2.14 2.48 -1.60
C ASP A 11 2.36 1.62 -2.87
N GLY A 12 2.61 2.24 -4.02
CA GLY A 12 2.74 1.53 -5.29
C GLY A 12 1.42 1.27 -6.02
N THR A 13 0.28 1.49 -5.36
CA THR A 13 -1.04 1.26 -5.96
C THR A 13 -1.76 2.58 -6.28
N VAL A 14 -2.06 3.40 -5.29
CA VAL A 14 -2.71 4.71 -5.50
C VAL A 14 -1.73 5.88 -5.37
N LEU A 15 -0.64 5.72 -4.60
CA LEU A 15 0.43 6.72 -4.43
C LEU A 15 1.80 6.15 -4.86
N ASP A 16 2.55 6.95 -5.62
CA ASP A 16 3.99 6.76 -5.81
C ASP A 16 4.73 7.36 -4.61
N THR A 17 5.08 6.52 -3.65
CA THR A 17 5.74 6.90 -2.40
C THR A 17 7.22 6.50 -2.37
N LEU A 18 7.72 5.87 -3.43
CA LEU A 18 9.04 5.23 -3.44
C LEU A 18 10.19 6.21 -3.16
N GLN A 19 10.10 7.42 -3.72
CA GLN A 19 11.16 8.42 -3.56
C GLN A 19 11.31 8.88 -2.11
N ASP A 20 10.20 9.06 -1.39
CA ASP A 20 10.23 9.47 0.00
C ASP A 20 10.64 8.32 0.92
N LEU A 21 10.22 7.09 0.62
CA LEU A 21 10.68 5.90 1.34
C LEU A 21 12.19 5.70 1.17
N ALA A 22 12.72 5.84 -0.04
CA ALA A 22 14.16 5.71 -0.31
C ALA A 22 14.96 6.83 0.35
N ALA A 23 14.50 8.07 0.26
CA ALA A 23 15.15 9.22 0.90
C ALA A 23 15.19 9.07 2.42
N ALA A 24 14.07 8.68 3.05
CA ALA A 24 13.99 8.49 4.49
C ALA A 24 14.86 7.31 4.95
N THR A 25 14.86 6.19 4.21
CA THR A 25 15.72 5.04 4.51
C THR A 25 17.19 5.46 4.51
N ASN A 26 17.64 6.12 3.45
CA ASN A 26 19.03 6.54 3.35
C ASN A 26 19.41 7.62 4.36
N ALA A 27 18.53 8.58 4.65
CA ALA A 27 18.79 9.60 5.65
C ALA A 27 19.07 8.98 7.05
N VAL A 28 18.26 8.00 7.45
CA VAL A 28 18.45 7.37 8.76
C VAL A 28 19.63 6.40 8.78
N LEU A 29 19.91 5.70 7.68
CA LEU A 29 21.13 4.89 7.57
C LEU A 29 22.39 5.76 7.69
N GLU A 30 22.42 6.92 7.04
CA GLU A 30 23.51 7.89 7.15
C GLU A 30 23.68 8.41 8.59
N MET A 31 22.57 8.73 9.28
CA MET A 31 22.59 9.15 10.71
C MET A 31 23.23 8.11 11.63
N HIS A 32 23.10 6.82 11.28
CA HIS A 32 23.69 5.71 12.04
C HIS A 32 25.03 5.20 11.48
N GLY A 33 25.60 5.88 10.46
CA GLY A 33 26.89 5.50 9.84
C GLY A 33 26.82 4.17 9.08
N LEU A 34 25.65 3.82 8.54
CA LEU A 34 25.40 2.57 7.80
C LEU A 34 25.47 2.77 6.28
N PRO A 35 25.73 1.72 5.50
CA PRO A 35 25.71 1.77 4.04
C PRO A 35 24.35 2.25 3.49
N LEU A 36 24.39 3.03 2.41
CA LEU A 36 23.20 3.53 1.73
C LEU A 36 22.77 2.56 0.61
N HIS A 37 21.50 2.66 0.22
CA HIS A 37 20.90 1.85 -0.83
C HIS A 37 20.44 2.68 -2.03
N THR A 38 20.42 2.06 -3.19
CA THR A 38 19.74 2.60 -4.37
C THR A 38 18.22 2.58 -4.18
N THR A 39 17.51 3.39 -4.96
CA THR A 39 16.03 3.38 -4.94
C THR A 39 15.45 2.00 -5.29
N ASP A 40 16.11 1.26 -6.21
CA ASP A 40 15.64 -0.08 -6.60
C ASP A 40 15.84 -1.13 -5.50
N GLU A 41 16.90 -1.04 -4.72
CA GLU A 41 17.08 -1.88 -3.53
C GLU A 41 16.00 -1.57 -2.49
N VAL A 42 15.75 -0.28 -2.21
CA VAL A 42 14.68 0.11 -1.27
C VAL A 42 13.32 -0.36 -1.78
N ARG A 43 13.04 -0.27 -3.10
CA ARG A 43 11.81 -0.83 -3.70
C ARG A 43 11.64 -2.31 -3.36
N ALA A 44 12.70 -3.10 -3.39
CA ALA A 44 12.66 -4.52 -3.04
C ALA A 44 12.36 -4.76 -1.55
N PHE A 45 12.71 -3.84 -0.66
CA PHE A 45 12.49 -3.95 0.78
C PHE A 45 11.07 -3.62 1.21
N VAL A 46 10.34 -2.79 0.44
CA VAL A 46 8.97 -2.31 0.76
C VAL A 46 7.93 -3.42 0.65
N GLY A 47 6.78 -3.28 1.34
CA GLY A 47 5.58 -4.11 1.23
C GLY A 47 5.17 -4.81 2.53
N ASN A 48 6.09 -5.04 3.46
CA ASN A 48 5.83 -5.77 4.71
C ASN A 48 5.91 -4.86 5.96
N GLY A 49 5.61 -3.57 5.82
CA GLY A 49 5.68 -2.57 6.89
C GLY A 49 7.10 -2.04 7.15
N ILE A 50 7.18 -0.92 7.89
CA ILE A 50 8.44 -0.19 8.10
C ILE A 50 9.48 -0.97 8.93
N ALA A 51 9.04 -1.82 9.85
CA ALA A 51 9.96 -2.65 10.63
C ALA A 51 10.74 -3.61 9.72
N LYS A 52 10.05 -4.24 8.76
CA LYS A 52 10.67 -5.15 7.80
C LYS A 52 11.52 -4.42 6.76
N LEU A 53 11.11 -3.21 6.36
CA LEU A 53 11.93 -2.34 5.52
C LEU A 53 13.28 -2.06 6.18
N ILE A 54 13.30 -1.64 7.45
CA ILE A 54 14.53 -1.32 8.18
C ILE A 54 15.38 -2.58 8.43
N GLU A 55 14.75 -3.70 8.81
CA GLU A 55 15.46 -4.98 8.99
C GLU A 55 16.23 -5.40 7.72
N ARG A 56 15.65 -5.16 6.53
CA ARG A 56 16.27 -5.45 5.24
C ARG A 56 17.33 -4.41 4.82
N ALA A 57 17.18 -3.18 5.31
CA ALA A 57 18.07 -2.08 4.93
C ALA A 57 19.36 -2.02 5.77
N VAL A 58 19.35 -2.52 7.00
CA VAL A 58 20.57 -2.59 7.80
C VAL A 58 21.44 -3.77 7.37
N PRO A 59 22.78 -3.74 7.61
CA PRO A 59 23.67 -4.88 7.27
C PRO A 59 23.21 -6.18 7.94
N GLU A 60 23.40 -7.29 7.24
CA GLU A 60 23.13 -8.62 7.78
C GLU A 60 23.92 -8.86 9.08
N GLY A 61 23.28 -9.45 10.08
CA GLY A 61 23.85 -9.67 11.41
C GLY A 61 23.84 -8.45 12.34
N SER A 62 23.19 -7.34 11.95
CA SER A 62 22.97 -6.20 12.85
C SER A 62 22.24 -6.60 14.12
N SER A 63 22.62 -5.99 15.27
CA SER A 63 21.98 -6.30 16.55
C SER A 63 20.52 -5.79 16.58
N ALA A 64 19.69 -6.41 17.43
CA ALA A 64 18.30 -6.01 17.61
C ALA A 64 18.20 -4.55 18.12
N GLU A 65 19.15 -4.11 18.94
CA GLU A 65 19.22 -2.75 19.47
C GLU A 65 19.50 -1.73 18.36
N LEU A 66 20.39 -2.05 17.41
CA LEU A 66 20.67 -1.19 16.26
C LEU A 66 19.45 -1.09 15.35
N ILE A 67 18.81 -2.23 15.02
CA ILE A 67 17.60 -2.25 14.20
C ILE A 67 16.50 -1.40 14.84
N ALA A 68 16.29 -1.53 16.14
CA ALA A 68 15.30 -0.73 16.87
C ALA A 68 15.62 0.77 16.84
N ALA A 69 16.90 1.15 17.02
CA ALA A 69 17.31 2.54 16.97
C ALA A 69 17.12 3.17 15.60
N VAL A 70 17.48 2.46 14.52
CA VAL A 70 17.26 2.92 13.14
C VAL A 70 15.77 3.02 12.82
N LEU A 71 14.95 2.07 13.30
CA LEU A 71 13.50 2.09 13.11
C LEU A 71 12.84 3.32 13.79
N GLU A 72 13.23 3.67 15.00
CA GLU A 72 12.71 4.86 15.69
C GLU A 72 13.15 6.16 14.98
N SER A 73 14.40 6.22 14.51
CA SER A 73 14.86 7.33 13.67
C SER A 73 14.05 7.43 12.39
N PHE A 74 13.74 6.28 11.74
CA PHE A 74 12.93 6.24 10.52
C PHE A 74 11.50 6.74 10.77
N LYS A 75 10.83 6.29 11.84
CA LYS A 75 9.49 6.76 12.18
C LYS A 75 9.44 8.28 12.34
N THR A 76 10.43 8.83 13.04
CA THR A 76 10.53 10.28 13.27
C THR A 76 10.78 11.03 11.96
N TYR A 77 11.77 10.60 11.18
CA TYR A 77 12.14 11.27 9.93
C TYR A 77 11.03 11.14 8.88
N TYR A 78 10.53 9.92 8.64
CA TYR A 78 9.50 9.66 7.65
C TYR A 78 8.17 10.34 8.01
N GLY A 79 7.84 10.45 9.31
CA GLY A 79 6.66 11.19 9.77
C GLY A 79 6.65 12.65 9.32
N ALA A 80 7.83 13.28 9.22
CA ALA A 80 7.96 14.67 8.75
C ALA A 80 8.10 14.79 7.21
N HIS A 81 8.52 13.71 6.51
CA HIS A 81 8.95 13.75 5.11
C HIS A 81 8.20 12.77 4.20
N CYS A 82 7.10 12.15 4.65
CA CYS A 82 6.37 11.13 3.88
C CYS A 82 5.58 11.68 2.68
N ALA A 83 5.57 12.99 2.48
CA ALA A 83 4.81 13.67 1.44
C ALA A 83 5.62 14.76 0.71
N ASP A 84 6.95 14.68 0.73
CA ASP A 84 7.83 15.65 0.06
C ASP A 84 7.84 15.46 -1.46
N ARG A 85 7.83 14.21 -1.94
CA ARG A 85 7.84 13.79 -3.35
C ARG A 85 6.72 12.82 -3.71
N THR A 86 6.02 12.30 -2.70
CA THR A 86 4.85 11.43 -2.87
C THR A 86 3.78 12.12 -3.69
N LYS A 87 3.18 11.38 -4.62
CA LYS A 87 2.09 11.88 -5.48
C LYS A 87 1.19 10.74 -5.91
N PRO A 88 -0.09 11.02 -6.24
CA PRO A 88 -0.94 10.04 -6.89
C PRO A 88 -0.36 9.60 -8.23
N TYR A 89 -0.53 8.31 -8.58
CA TYR A 89 -0.31 7.90 -9.96
C TYR A 89 -1.29 8.62 -10.89
N GLU A 90 -0.85 8.89 -12.12
CA GLU A 90 -1.66 9.59 -13.12
C GLU A 90 -2.97 8.84 -13.39
N GLY A 91 -4.11 9.52 -13.32
CA GLY A 91 -5.45 8.96 -13.53
C GLY A 91 -6.12 8.37 -12.29
N ILE A 92 -5.41 8.16 -11.17
CA ILE A 92 -6.00 7.60 -9.94
C ILE A 92 -7.10 8.51 -9.36
N THR A 93 -6.84 9.79 -9.26
CA THR A 93 -7.82 10.74 -8.69
C THR A 93 -9.10 10.80 -9.52
N GLU A 94 -8.97 10.80 -10.84
CA GLU A 94 -10.08 10.77 -11.79
C GLU A 94 -10.87 9.47 -11.66
N MET A 95 -10.18 8.34 -11.57
CA MET A 95 -10.80 7.03 -11.37
C MET A 95 -11.59 6.99 -10.05
N LEU A 96 -11.02 7.44 -8.94
CA LEU A 96 -11.70 7.47 -7.64
C LEU A 96 -12.96 8.34 -7.67
N ARG A 97 -12.91 9.50 -8.35
CA ARG A 97 -14.10 10.34 -8.57
C ARG A 97 -15.19 9.62 -9.37
N ALA A 98 -14.79 8.90 -10.43
CA ALA A 98 -15.73 8.13 -11.26
C ALA A 98 -16.37 6.97 -10.48
N LEU A 99 -15.57 6.22 -9.68
CA LEU A 99 -16.09 5.17 -8.80
C LEU A 99 -17.10 5.72 -7.79
N ARG A 100 -16.77 6.83 -7.14
CA ARG A 100 -17.67 7.50 -6.20
C ARG A 100 -18.97 7.96 -6.87
N ALA A 101 -18.88 8.56 -8.06
CA ALA A 101 -20.06 8.98 -8.83
C ALA A 101 -20.96 7.81 -9.23
N ALA A 102 -20.37 6.63 -9.43
CA ALA A 102 -21.09 5.38 -9.71
C ALA A 102 -21.61 4.66 -8.45
N GLY A 103 -21.37 5.22 -7.25
CA GLY A 103 -21.81 4.63 -5.99
C GLY A 103 -20.95 3.46 -5.49
N VAL A 104 -19.75 3.27 -6.06
CA VAL A 104 -18.78 2.27 -5.57
C VAL A 104 -18.09 2.83 -4.33
N LYS A 105 -18.18 2.11 -3.21
CA LYS A 105 -17.43 2.44 -1.99
C LYS A 105 -15.95 2.14 -2.20
N THR A 106 -15.10 2.99 -1.67
CA THR A 106 -13.65 2.86 -1.81
C THR A 106 -12.95 2.95 -0.46
N ALA A 107 -11.96 2.10 -0.22
CA ALA A 107 -11.17 2.19 1.01
C ALA A 107 -9.71 1.82 0.76
N VAL A 108 -8.84 2.33 1.66
CA VAL A 108 -7.42 1.97 1.71
C VAL A 108 -7.19 0.91 2.79
N VAL A 109 -6.40 -0.11 2.46
CA VAL A 109 -5.91 -1.16 3.38
C VAL A 109 -4.41 -1.35 3.15
N SER A 110 -3.56 -0.83 4.03
CA SER A 110 -2.12 -0.80 3.80
C SER A 110 -1.29 -1.22 5.02
N ASN A 111 -0.16 -1.89 4.78
CA ASN A 111 0.86 -2.18 5.81
C ASN A 111 1.68 -0.95 6.22
N LYS A 112 1.41 0.21 5.65
CA LYS A 112 1.95 1.49 6.09
C LYS A 112 1.36 1.88 7.46
N ALA A 113 2.13 2.55 8.31
CA ALA A 113 1.66 3.03 9.61
C ALA A 113 0.35 3.84 9.50
N ASP A 114 -0.65 3.56 10.35
CA ASP A 114 -2.01 4.10 10.24
C ASP A 114 -2.05 5.64 10.21
N PHE A 115 -1.22 6.30 11.02
CA PHE A 115 -1.15 7.77 11.00
C PHE A 115 -0.77 8.32 9.63
N ALA A 116 0.21 7.70 8.96
CA ALA A 116 0.67 8.13 7.65
C ALA A 116 -0.35 7.81 6.54
N VAL A 117 -1.05 6.66 6.63
CA VAL A 117 -2.15 6.33 5.71
C VAL A 117 -3.23 7.39 5.76
N ARG A 118 -3.68 7.77 6.96
CA ARG A 118 -4.74 8.77 7.16
C ARG A 118 -4.33 10.15 6.67
N GLU A 119 -3.11 10.58 6.99
CA GLU A 119 -2.57 11.86 6.53
C GLU A 119 -2.52 11.94 5.00
N LEU A 120 -1.94 10.92 4.36
CA LEU A 120 -1.80 10.89 2.90
C LEU A 120 -3.16 10.75 2.19
N ALA A 121 -4.09 9.97 2.75
CA ALA A 121 -5.44 9.84 2.21
C ALA A 121 -6.19 11.19 2.21
N VAL A 122 -6.12 11.94 3.31
CA VAL A 122 -6.71 13.28 3.39
C VAL A 122 -5.98 14.26 2.46
N ARG A 123 -4.64 14.26 2.47
CA ARG A 123 -3.82 15.22 1.70
C ARG A 123 -4.03 15.11 0.19
N TYR A 124 -4.13 13.89 -0.35
CA TYR A 124 -4.18 13.67 -1.80
C TYR A 124 -5.56 13.31 -2.34
N PHE A 125 -6.45 12.77 -1.49
CA PHE A 125 -7.72 12.19 -1.92
C PHE A 125 -8.90 12.64 -1.06
N ASP A 126 -8.85 13.83 -0.47
CA ASP A 126 -9.84 14.34 0.47
C ASP A 126 -11.29 13.99 0.07
N GLY A 127 -11.93 13.19 0.94
CA GLY A 127 -13.29 12.70 0.74
C GLY A 127 -13.49 11.70 -0.42
N LEU A 128 -12.45 11.21 -1.09
CA LEU A 128 -12.58 10.20 -2.15
C LEU A 128 -12.55 8.76 -1.61
N PHE A 129 -11.93 8.52 -0.47
CA PHE A 129 -12.03 7.24 0.24
C PHE A 129 -13.07 7.33 1.36
N ASP A 130 -13.90 6.30 1.48
CA ASP A 130 -14.91 6.17 2.54
C ASP A 130 -14.25 5.70 3.85
N TYR A 131 -13.11 4.96 3.75
CA TYR A 131 -12.30 4.53 4.89
C TYR A 131 -10.83 4.41 4.51
N ALA A 132 -9.94 4.60 5.47
CA ALA A 132 -8.50 4.41 5.28
C ALA A 132 -7.91 3.77 6.54
N LEU A 133 -7.26 2.60 6.37
CA LEU A 133 -6.67 1.80 7.43
C LEU A 133 -5.21 1.49 7.10
N GLY A 134 -4.33 1.84 8.03
CA GLY A 134 -2.94 1.43 8.05
C GLY A 134 -2.64 0.37 9.11
N GLU A 135 -1.35 -0.01 9.22
CA GLU A 135 -0.87 -0.96 10.23
C GLU A 135 -1.09 -0.41 11.64
N ARG A 136 -1.74 -1.21 12.49
CA ARG A 136 -2.00 -0.94 13.91
C ARG A 136 -1.65 -2.19 14.73
N ALA A 137 -1.30 -1.98 16.00
CA ALA A 137 -0.90 -3.06 16.88
C ALA A 137 -2.04 -4.04 17.26
N ASP A 138 -3.29 -3.58 17.15
CA ASP A 138 -4.50 -4.33 17.51
C ASP A 138 -5.11 -5.12 16.35
N ILE A 139 -4.55 -5.03 15.13
CA ILE A 139 -5.05 -5.72 13.93
C ILE A 139 -3.88 -6.42 13.23
N THR A 140 -4.05 -7.69 12.88
CA THR A 140 -3.02 -8.44 12.14
C THR A 140 -2.87 -7.84 10.74
N ARG A 141 -1.62 -7.49 10.39
CA ARG A 141 -1.32 -6.87 9.10
C ARG A 141 -1.41 -7.84 7.92
N LYS A 142 -1.47 -7.32 6.71
CA LYS A 142 -1.37 -8.07 5.46
C LYS A 142 -0.10 -8.95 5.43
N PRO A 143 -0.15 -10.22 4.93
CA PRO A 143 -1.23 -10.79 4.13
C PRO A 143 -2.39 -11.43 4.93
N ALA A 144 -2.46 -11.29 6.27
CA ALA A 144 -3.64 -11.73 7.01
C ALA A 144 -4.88 -10.92 6.56
N PRO A 145 -6.09 -11.52 6.60
CA PRO A 145 -7.30 -10.89 6.11
C PRO A 145 -7.92 -9.90 7.11
N ASP A 146 -7.39 -9.80 8.33
CA ASP A 146 -7.99 -9.09 9.46
C ASP A 146 -8.27 -7.61 9.14
N MET A 147 -7.32 -6.94 8.47
CA MET A 147 -7.49 -5.54 8.05
C MET A 147 -8.64 -5.38 7.03
N VAL A 148 -8.79 -6.34 6.12
CA VAL A 148 -9.89 -6.34 5.13
C VAL A 148 -11.23 -6.47 5.84
N TYR A 149 -11.36 -7.42 6.76
CA TYR A 149 -12.61 -7.62 7.51
C TYR A 149 -12.94 -6.42 8.38
N HIS A 150 -11.93 -5.82 9.02
CA HIS A 150 -12.13 -4.58 9.79
C HIS A 150 -12.68 -3.44 8.94
N VAL A 151 -12.16 -3.25 7.73
CA VAL A 151 -12.63 -2.20 6.82
C VAL A 151 -14.03 -2.48 6.31
N LEU A 152 -14.35 -3.73 5.94
CA LEU A 152 -15.69 -4.10 5.51
C LEU A 152 -16.73 -3.87 6.64
N ASP A 153 -16.40 -4.28 7.87
CA ASP A 153 -17.25 -4.04 9.05
C ASP A 153 -17.47 -2.54 9.31
N ALA A 154 -16.39 -1.74 9.26
CA ALA A 154 -16.46 -0.29 9.44
C ALA A 154 -17.32 0.41 8.36
N LEU A 155 -17.38 -0.14 7.15
CA LEU A 155 -18.22 0.35 6.06
C LEU A 155 -19.67 -0.17 6.13
N GLY A 156 -19.96 -1.12 7.05
CA GLY A 156 -21.24 -1.80 7.13
C GLY A 156 -21.52 -2.72 5.93
N GLU A 157 -20.46 -3.33 5.37
CA GLU A 157 -20.50 -4.08 4.12
C GLU A 157 -20.02 -5.52 4.30
N SER A 158 -20.40 -6.39 3.37
CA SER A 158 -19.90 -7.76 3.29
C SER A 158 -18.84 -7.93 2.20
N ALA A 159 -18.17 -9.06 2.19
CA ALA A 159 -17.21 -9.43 1.14
C ALA A 159 -17.86 -9.60 -0.24
N GLU A 160 -19.19 -9.79 -0.31
CA GLU A 160 -19.91 -9.94 -1.57
C GLU A 160 -19.89 -8.64 -2.38
N GLY A 161 -19.36 -8.72 -3.61
CA GLY A 161 -19.19 -7.57 -4.49
C GLY A 161 -17.98 -6.69 -4.13
N ALA A 162 -17.12 -7.13 -3.22
CA ALA A 162 -15.85 -6.47 -2.93
C ALA A 162 -14.73 -7.03 -3.81
N VAL A 163 -13.72 -6.19 -4.07
CA VAL A 163 -12.49 -6.56 -4.78
C VAL A 163 -11.30 -5.90 -4.11
N TYR A 164 -10.16 -6.58 -4.08
CA TYR A 164 -8.91 -6.04 -3.57
C TYR A 164 -7.97 -5.67 -4.73
N ILE A 165 -7.37 -4.48 -4.67
CA ILE A 165 -6.48 -3.94 -5.69
C ILE A 165 -5.12 -3.64 -5.07
N GLY A 166 -4.05 -4.17 -5.66
CA GLY A 166 -2.70 -3.92 -5.17
C GLY A 166 -1.62 -4.24 -6.19
N ASP A 167 -0.39 -3.85 -5.89
CA ASP A 167 0.77 -3.96 -6.78
C ASP A 167 1.79 -5.00 -6.34
N SER A 168 1.51 -5.77 -5.27
CA SER A 168 2.46 -6.70 -4.68
C SER A 168 1.89 -8.11 -4.45
N ASP A 169 2.79 -9.07 -4.24
CA ASP A 169 2.47 -10.43 -3.79
C ASP A 169 1.67 -10.42 -2.49
N VAL A 170 1.99 -9.52 -1.57
CA VAL A 170 1.27 -9.35 -0.30
C VAL A 170 -0.20 -9.03 -0.54
N ASP A 171 -0.53 -8.21 -1.54
CA ASP A 171 -1.90 -7.81 -1.86
C ASP A 171 -2.71 -8.97 -2.45
N ILE A 172 -2.10 -9.69 -3.37
CA ILE A 172 -2.73 -10.87 -3.99
C ILE A 172 -3.04 -11.94 -2.93
N LEU A 173 -2.08 -12.19 -2.03
CA LEU A 173 -2.26 -13.12 -0.91
C LEU A 173 -3.31 -12.60 0.09
N THR A 174 -3.35 -11.30 0.36
CA THR A 174 -4.38 -10.70 1.23
C THR A 174 -5.77 -10.94 0.69
N ALA A 175 -5.97 -10.68 -0.60
CA ALA A 175 -7.24 -10.94 -1.27
C ALA A 175 -7.64 -12.41 -1.17
N ALA A 176 -6.71 -13.33 -1.47
CA ALA A 176 -6.95 -14.76 -1.40
C ALA A 176 -7.32 -15.21 0.03
N ASN A 177 -6.61 -14.73 1.04
CA ASN A 177 -6.87 -15.05 2.45
C ASN A 177 -8.20 -14.46 2.95
N ALA A 178 -8.62 -13.32 2.37
CA ALA A 178 -9.93 -12.70 2.66
C ALA A 178 -11.09 -13.29 1.84
N GLY A 179 -10.82 -14.21 0.91
CA GLY A 179 -11.83 -14.77 0.00
C GLY A 179 -12.35 -13.76 -1.02
N LEU A 180 -11.55 -12.76 -1.38
CA LEU A 180 -11.90 -11.72 -2.36
C LEU A 180 -11.22 -11.96 -3.70
N PRO A 181 -11.83 -11.55 -4.83
CA PRO A 181 -11.12 -11.41 -6.09
C PRO A 181 -10.01 -10.36 -5.95
N ALA A 182 -8.87 -10.61 -6.60
CA ALA A 182 -7.74 -9.70 -6.66
C ALA A 182 -7.57 -9.12 -8.05
N ILE A 183 -7.23 -7.83 -8.14
CA ILE A 183 -6.73 -7.18 -9.35
C ILE A 183 -5.33 -6.66 -9.06
N GLY A 184 -4.33 -7.23 -9.77
CA GLY A 184 -2.96 -6.75 -9.69
C GLY A 184 -2.76 -5.55 -10.62
N VAL A 185 -2.09 -4.50 -10.13
CA VAL A 185 -1.71 -3.34 -10.94
C VAL A 185 -0.22 -3.40 -11.26
N THR A 186 0.18 -3.10 -12.50
CA THR A 186 1.56 -3.31 -12.98
C THR A 186 2.40 -2.04 -13.02
N TRP A 187 1.86 -0.90 -12.62
CA TRP A 187 2.61 0.36 -12.51
C TRP A 187 3.33 0.57 -11.18
N GLY A 188 3.14 -0.36 -10.21
CA GLY A 188 3.66 -0.25 -8.85
C GLY A 188 5.07 -0.79 -8.67
N PHE A 189 5.35 -1.33 -7.48
CA PHE A 189 6.71 -1.71 -7.06
C PHE A 189 7.12 -3.11 -7.49
N ARG A 190 6.17 -4.03 -7.73
CA ARG A 190 6.45 -5.40 -8.18
C ARG A 190 6.15 -5.56 -9.65
N ASP A 191 6.92 -6.43 -10.29
CA ASP A 191 6.71 -6.75 -11.69
C ASP A 191 5.55 -7.75 -11.90
N ARG A 192 5.13 -7.89 -13.15
CA ARG A 192 4.07 -8.81 -13.58
C ARG A 192 4.35 -10.26 -13.16
N ALA A 193 5.62 -10.70 -13.21
CA ALA A 193 5.98 -12.08 -12.88
C ALA A 193 5.76 -12.36 -11.38
N CYS A 194 6.08 -11.41 -10.51
CA CYS A 194 5.82 -11.50 -9.07
C CYS A 194 4.31 -11.63 -8.79
N LEU A 195 3.49 -10.76 -9.40
CA LEU A 195 2.02 -10.80 -9.23
C LEU A 195 1.42 -12.13 -9.70
N LEU A 196 1.83 -12.61 -10.88
CA LEU A 196 1.38 -13.91 -11.40
C LEU A 196 1.84 -15.07 -10.52
N GLY A 197 3.09 -15.01 -10.02
CA GLY A 197 3.64 -16.01 -9.09
C GLY A 197 2.88 -16.07 -7.76
N ALA A 198 2.31 -14.96 -7.31
CA ALA A 198 1.44 -14.88 -6.13
C ALA A 198 0.01 -15.37 -6.38
N GLY A 199 -0.36 -15.67 -7.62
CA GLY A 199 -1.69 -16.18 -7.98
C GLY A 199 -2.65 -15.14 -8.58
N ALA A 200 -2.16 -13.96 -8.98
CA ALA A 200 -2.99 -12.97 -9.66
C ALA A 200 -3.53 -13.54 -10.98
N THR A 201 -4.85 -13.48 -11.18
CA THR A 201 -5.51 -13.91 -12.40
C THR A 201 -5.95 -12.74 -13.28
N VAL A 202 -6.05 -11.54 -12.70
CA VAL A 202 -6.41 -10.31 -13.39
C VAL A 202 -5.31 -9.28 -13.15
N LEU A 203 -4.73 -8.76 -14.22
CA LEU A 203 -3.74 -7.69 -14.18
C LEU A 203 -4.19 -6.53 -15.08
N VAL A 204 -3.96 -5.32 -14.62
CA VAL A 204 -4.23 -4.09 -15.39
C VAL A 204 -3.00 -3.19 -15.40
N ASP A 205 -2.78 -2.53 -16.54
CA ASP A 205 -1.57 -1.74 -16.78
C ASP A 205 -1.79 -0.23 -16.61
N THR A 206 -3.05 0.22 -16.46
CA THR A 206 -3.39 1.64 -16.32
C THR A 206 -4.59 1.85 -15.40
N PRO A 207 -4.69 3.00 -14.70
CA PRO A 207 -5.87 3.36 -13.94
C PRO A 207 -7.16 3.43 -14.77
N ALA A 208 -7.06 3.81 -16.05
CA ALA A 208 -8.22 3.82 -16.96
C ALA A 208 -8.77 2.40 -17.22
N ALA A 209 -7.88 1.41 -17.44
CA ALA A 209 -8.27 0.01 -17.58
C ALA A 209 -8.86 -0.54 -16.27
N LEU A 210 -8.29 -0.16 -15.12
CA LEU A 210 -8.82 -0.52 -13.81
C LEU A 210 -10.23 0.06 -13.61
N GLN A 211 -10.45 1.34 -13.94
CA GLN A 211 -11.75 1.99 -13.87
C GLN A 211 -12.81 1.25 -14.71
N ALA A 212 -12.49 0.97 -15.96
CA ALA A 212 -13.39 0.24 -16.86
C ALA A 212 -13.80 -1.13 -16.28
N LEU A 213 -12.82 -1.87 -15.75
CA LEU A 213 -13.06 -3.17 -15.13
C LEU A 213 -13.94 -3.06 -13.87
N LEU A 214 -13.68 -2.09 -12.99
CA LEU A 214 -14.43 -1.87 -11.75
C LEU A 214 -15.89 -1.46 -12.03
N LEU A 215 -16.11 -0.65 -13.06
CA LEU A 215 -17.45 -0.19 -13.46
C LEU A 215 -18.19 -1.19 -14.38
N GLY A 216 -17.48 -2.16 -14.93
CA GLY A 216 -18.07 -3.17 -15.83
C GLY A 216 -18.41 -2.62 -17.21
N VAL A 217 -17.62 -1.67 -17.70
CA VAL A 217 -17.78 -1.02 -19.03
C VAL A 217 -16.61 -1.29 -19.93
#